data_4aa10713b22032e9a2642d950b4ed832
#
_entry.id   4aa10713b22032e9a2642d950b4ed832
#
_cell.length_a   1.000
_cell.length_b   1.000
_cell.length_c   1.000
_cell.angle_alpha   90.00
_cell.angle_beta   90.00
_cell.angle_gamma   90.00
#
_symmetry.space_group_name_H-M   'P 1'
#
loop_
_entity.id
_entity.type
_entity.pdbx_description
1 polymer ?
#
loop_
_entity_poly.entity_id
_entity_poly.type
_entity_poly.pdbx_seq_one_letter_code
_entity_poly.pdbx_strand_id
1 'polypeptide(L)'
;MLRDPRLPGVEALQAHFVRYRYAPHWHETVCIAVVGGGAAAFDCAGQRYLAPAGSVFVIPAGEIHTGEPAAPAGLNYRVLYVDPDRIVELVDGRQAPRLDPSDVVHRRTAAGSPLVWFHRAMAGAATSLEREHALLTSVAAVATEFGGLDLRDDPPLEHRAVRRARDFLHAHATDPVTLRELADVAGLSMYRLARTFGAQVGIPPHAYQVQLRVLRAKRLLEAGRSIGETAVSCGFFDQAHLTNQFKRRVGVTPGDFVRGVVH
;
A
#
# COMPACT_ATOMS: atom_id res chain seq x y z
N MET A 1 -7.39 6.13 -13.59
CA MET A 1 -7.20 4.71 -13.25
C MET A 1 -5.71 4.42 -13.28
N LEU A 2 -5.15 3.85 -12.21
CA LEU A 2 -3.75 3.44 -12.10
C LEU A 2 -3.69 1.92 -12.04
N ARG A 3 -2.78 1.32 -12.80
CA ARG A 3 -2.51 -0.12 -12.83
C ARG A 3 -1.00 -0.34 -12.77
N ASP A 4 -0.57 -1.36 -12.06
CA ASP A 4 0.81 -1.83 -12.07
C ASP A 4 0.82 -3.28 -12.57
N PRO A 5 1.50 -3.61 -13.68
CA PRO A 5 1.56 -5.00 -14.18
C PRO A 5 2.11 -6.01 -13.18
N ARG A 6 2.83 -5.54 -12.15
CA ARG A 6 3.37 -6.36 -11.07
C ARG A 6 2.35 -6.63 -9.95
N LEU A 7 1.20 -5.95 -9.99
CA LEU A 7 0.08 -6.14 -9.07
C LEU A 7 -1.16 -6.60 -9.85
N PRO A 8 -1.16 -7.81 -10.42
CA PRO A 8 -2.32 -8.30 -11.16
C PRO A 8 -3.56 -8.37 -10.26
N GLY A 9 -4.73 -8.14 -10.83
CA GLY A 9 -6.00 -8.13 -10.10
C GLY A 9 -6.20 -6.91 -9.18
N VAL A 10 -5.39 -5.83 -9.37
CA VAL A 10 -5.45 -4.63 -8.55
C VAL A 10 -5.50 -3.38 -9.42
N GLU A 11 -6.51 -2.54 -9.18
CA GLU A 11 -6.64 -1.24 -9.83
C GLU A 11 -6.89 -0.14 -8.80
N ALA A 12 -6.34 1.05 -9.03
CA ALA A 12 -6.56 2.21 -8.19
C ALA A 12 -7.15 3.37 -8.98
N LEU A 13 -8.19 4.01 -8.42
CA LEU A 13 -8.82 5.19 -8.99
C LEU A 13 -8.74 6.34 -7.99
N GLN A 14 -8.29 7.50 -8.44
CA GLN A 14 -8.53 8.76 -7.74
C GLN A 14 -9.40 9.63 -8.64
N ALA A 15 -10.51 10.12 -8.10
CA ALA A 15 -11.46 10.92 -8.86
C ALA A 15 -12.08 12.04 -8.02
N HIS A 16 -12.50 13.08 -8.73
CA HIS A 16 -13.33 14.15 -8.20
C HIS A 16 -14.55 14.31 -9.10
N PHE A 17 -15.74 14.12 -8.53
CA PHE A 17 -17.03 14.26 -9.23
C PHE A 17 -17.89 15.31 -8.56
N VAL A 18 -18.48 16.19 -9.38
CA VAL A 18 -19.42 17.22 -8.88
C VAL A 18 -20.86 16.84 -9.18
N ARG A 19 -21.12 16.24 -10.34
CA ARG A 19 -22.48 15.95 -10.82
C ARG A 19 -22.65 14.56 -11.43
N TYR A 20 -21.55 13.79 -11.54
CA TYR A 20 -21.60 12.49 -12.19
C TYR A 20 -22.30 11.46 -11.29
N ARG A 21 -23.24 10.72 -11.89
CA ARG A 21 -23.97 9.65 -11.22
C ARG A 21 -23.73 8.34 -11.94
N TYR A 22 -23.36 7.32 -11.18
CA TYR A 22 -23.29 5.96 -11.69
C TYR A 22 -24.68 5.35 -11.69
N ALA A 23 -25.14 4.86 -12.86
CA ALA A 23 -26.31 4.01 -12.96
C ALA A 23 -26.10 2.71 -12.17
N PRO A 24 -27.16 1.95 -11.84
CA PRO A 24 -26.99 0.63 -11.23
C PRO A 24 -26.02 -0.24 -12.05
N HIS A 25 -24.98 -0.73 -11.40
CA HIS A 25 -23.94 -1.57 -12.01
C HIS A 25 -23.29 -2.46 -10.94
N TRP A 26 -22.47 -3.40 -11.38
CA TRP A 26 -21.65 -4.25 -10.54
C TRP A 26 -20.27 -4.44 -11.17
N HIS A 27 -19.32 -4.95 -10.42
CA HIS A 27 -17.99 -5.34 -10.88
C HIS A 27 -17.53 -6.63 -10.20
N GLU A 28 -16.59 -7.34 -10.81
CA GLU A 28 -16.08 -8.64 -10.32
C GLU A 28 -15.10 -8.48 -9.16
N THR A 29 -14.64 -7.26 -8.92
CA THR A 29 -13.69 -6.92 -7.86
C THR A 29 -14.40 -6.41 -6.61
N VAL A 30 -13.77 -6.56 -5.46
CA VAL A 30 -14.15 -5.83 -4.25
C VAL A 30 -13.73 -4.37 -4.42
N CYS A 31 -14.67 -3.45 -4.20
CA CYS A 31 -14.43 -2.00 -4.21
C CYS A 31 -14.19 -1.50 -2.79
N ILE A 32 -13.02 -0.92 -2.54
CA ILE A 32 -12.65 -0.33 -1.26
C ILE A 32 -12.37 1.15 -1.48
N ALA A 33 -13.19 2.03 -0.91
CA ALA A 33 -13.10 3.45 -1.16
C ALA A 33 -12.89 4.27 0.11
N VAL A 34 -12.06 5.32 0.02
CA VAL A 34 -11.91 6.33 1.07
C VAL A 34 -12.34 7.69 0.54
N VAL A 35 -13.26 8.35 1.24
CA VAL A 35 -13.74 9.68 0.91
C VAL A 35 -12.79 10.73 1.48
N GLY A 36 -12.09 11.43 0.61
CA GLY A 36 -11.13 12.48 0.98
C GLY A 36 -11.76 13.85 1.16
N GLY A 37 -12.91 14.10 0.51
CA GLY A 37 -13.62 15.38 0.60
C GLY A 37 -15.01 15.30 0.02
N GLY A 38 -15.93 16.13 0.50
CA GLY A 38 -17.33 16.07 0.14
C GLY A 38 -18.05 14.87 0.76
N ALA A 39 -18.97 14.26 0.00
CA ALA A 39 -19.69 13.06 0.44
C ALA A 39 -20.10 12.22 -0.76
N ALA A 40 -20.12 10.89 -0.59
CA ALA A 40 -20.73 9.94 -1.51
C ALA A 40 -22.11 9.52 -1.00
N ALA A 41 -23.09 9.37 -1.89
CA ALA A 41 -24.30 8.63 -1.63
C ALA A 41 -24.41 7.49 -2.64
N PHE A 42 -24.87 6.32 -2.21
CA PHE A 42 -25.04 5.17 -3.06
C PHE A 42 -26.10 4.22 -2.49
N ASP A 43 -26.73 3.49 -3.39
CA ASP A 43 -27.63 2.38 -3.02
C ASP A 43 -26.85 1.08 -3.17
N CYS A 44 -26.96 0.17 -2.19
CA CYS A 44 -26.30 -1.14 -2.17
C CYS A 44 -27.13 -2.09 -1.31
N ALA A 45 -27.33 -3.32 -1.75
CA ALA A 45 -28.12 -4.33 -1.03
C ALA A 45 -29.51 -3.83 -0.57
N GLY A 46 -30.16 -3.02 -1.39
CA GLY A 46 -31.49 -2.46 -1.09
C GLY A 46 -31.51 -1.34 -0.06
N GLN A 47 -30.36 -0.85 0.38
CA GLN A 47 -30.23 0.24 1.34
C GLN A 47 -29.53 1.45 0.73
N ARG A 48 -29.87 2.65 1.23
CA ARG A 48 -29.22 3.91 0.86
C ARG A 48 -28.16 4.27 1.89
N TYR A 49 -26.93 4.49 1.43
CA TYR A 49 -25.80 4.86 2.25
C TYR A 49 -25.33 6.29 2.00
N LEU A 50 -24.82 6.93 3.04
CA LEU A 50 -24.16 8.23 2.98
C LEU A 50 -22.76 8.10 3.61
N ALA A 51 -21.73 8.35 2.82
CA ALA A 51 -20.33 8.32 3.23
C ALA A 51 -19.73 9.75 3.16
N PRO A 52 -19.69 10.52 4.26
CA PRO A 52 -19.04 11.82 4.31
C PRO A 52 -17.50 11.68 4.27
N ALA A 53 -16.82 12.83 4.12
CA ALA A 53 -15.34 12.87 4.18
C ALA A 53 -14.79 12.18 5.42
N GLY A 54 -13.73 11.38 5.24
CA GLY A 54 -13.12 10.54 6.27
C GLY A 54 -13.75 9.15 6.40
N SER A 55 -14.83 8.86 5.67
CA SER A 55 -15.41 7.50 5.64
C SER A 55 -14.61 6.59 4.72
N VAL A 56 -14.57 5.32 5.08
CA VAL A 56 -14.24 4.20 4.20
C VAL A 56 -15.52 3.43 3.92
N PHE A 57 -15.71 2.99 2.68
CA PHE A 57 -16.79 2.08 2.34
C PHE A 57 -16.27 0.93 1.47
N VAL A 58 -16.92 -0.21 1.62
CA VAL A 58 -16.56 -1.44 0.91
C VAL A 58 -17.79 -1.99 0.22
N ILE A 59 -17.67 -2.26 -1.08
CA ILE A 59 -18.72 -2.91 -1.85
C ILE A 59 -18.20 -4.29 -2.29
N PRO A 60 -18.89 -5.38 -1.91
CA PRO A 60 -18.49 -6.73 -2.30
C PRO A 60 -18.50 -6.92 -3.81
N ALA A 61 -17.69 -7.87 -4.29
CA ALA A 61 -17.73 -8.30 -5.69
C ALA A 61 -19.11 -8.84 -6.06
N GLY A 62 -19.62 -8.46 -7.23
CA GLY A 62 -20.92 -8.88 -7.74
C GLY A 62 -22.14 -8.13 -7.16
N GLU A 63 -21.93 -7.25 -6.16
CA GLU A 63 -23.04 -6.51 -5.54
C GLU A 63 -23.47 -5.32 -6.40
N ILE A 64 -24.79 -5.26 -6.71
CA ILE A 64 -25.37 -4.18 -7.52
C ILE A 64 -25.44 -2.90 -6.67
N HIS A 65 -24.88 -1.83 -7.21
CA HIS A 65 -24.86 -0.54 -6.52
C HIS A 65 -24.93 0.65 -7.48
N THR A 66 -25.29 1.80 -6.93
CA THR A 66 -25.25 3.11 -7.59
C THR A 66 -24.11 3.95 -6.99
N GLY A 67 -23.95 5.21 -7.43
CA GLY A 67 -23.02 6.14 -6.79
C GLY A 67 -23.20 7.56 -7.30
N GLU A 68 -23.19 8.53 -6.38
CA GLU A 68 -23.30 9.95 -6.72
C GLU A 68 -22.64 10.85 -5.66
N PRO A 69 -22.22 12.08 -6.03
CA PRO A 69 -21.87 13.10 -5.06
C PRO A 69 -23.10 13.51 -4.23
N ALA A 70 -22.92 13.62 -2.92
CA ALA A 70 -23.96 14.01 -1.97
C ALA A 70 -23.66 15.34 -1.24
N ALA A 71 -22.64 16.07 -1.66
CA ALA A 71 -22.28 17.38 -1.13
C ALA A 71 -22.16 18.41 -2.26
N PRO A 72 -22.46 19.71 -2.00
CA PRO A 72 -22.31 20.78 -3.00
C PRO A 72 -20.88 20.88 -3.58
N ALA A 73 -19.86 20.60 -2.77
CA ALA A 73 -18.46 20.55 -3.20
C ALA A 73 -18.12 19.31 -4.03
N GLY A 74 -19.09 18.41 -4.26
CA GLY A 74 -18.89 17.15 -4.96
C GLY A 74 -18.34 16.04 -4.06
N LEU A 75 -17.68 15.06 -4.70
CA LEU A 75 -17.05 13.90 -4.09
C LEU A 75 -15.61 13.80 -4.56
N ASN A 76 -14.67 13.88 -3.64
CA ASN A 76 -13.28 13.53 -3.86
C ASN A 76 -12.99 12.22 -3.13
N TYR A 77 -12.62 11.17 -3.85
CA TYR A 77 -12.40 9.86 -3.26
C TYR A 77 -11.29 9.09 -3.97
N ARG A 78 -10.78 8.11 -3.27
CA ARG A 78 -9.82 7.11 -3.78
C ARG A 78 -10.43 5.76 -3.66
N VAL A 79 -10.31 4.97 -4.70
CA VAL A 79 -10.88 3.61 -4.78
C VAL A 79 -9.78 2.64 -5.11
N LEU A 80 -9.75 1.54 -4.38
CA LEU A 80 -8.96 0.36 -4.64
C LEU A 80 -9.91 -0.76 -5.06
N TYR A 81 -9.74 -1.27 -6.27
CA TYR A 81 -10.44 -2.46 -6.77
C TYR A 81 -9.49 -3.65 -6.66
N VAL A 82 -9.93 -4.72 -6.02
CA VAL A 82 -9.11 -5.92 -5.78
C VAL A 82 -9.91 -7.17 -6.11
N ASP A 83 -9.31 -8.08 -6.88
CA ASP A 83 -9.90 -9.40 -7.12
C ASP A 83 -10.07 -10.16 -5.81
N PRO A 84 -11.20 -10.87 -5.59
CA PRO A 84 -11.45 -11.66 -4.39
C PRO A 84 -10.33 -12.68 -4.11
N ASP A 85 -9.83 -13.38 -5.14
CA ASP A 85 -8.75 -14.35 -5.00
C ASP A 85 -7.45 -13.70 -4.52
N ARG A 86 -7.20 -12.46 -4.97
CA ARG A 86 -6.04 -11.69 -4.52
C ARG A 86 -6.16 -11.28 -3.06
N ILE A 87 -7.37 -10.99 -2.57
CA ILE A 87 -7.61 -10.72 -1.14
C ILE A 87 -7.27 -11.95 -0.31
N VAL A 88 -7.80 -13.14 -0.71
CA VAL A 88 -7.50 -14.41 -0.02
C VAL A 88 -6.01 -14.67 0.07
N GLU A 89 -5.29 -14.44 -1.03
CA GLU A 89 -3.84 -14.60 -1.08
C GLU A 89 -3.11 -13.65 -0.12
N LEU A 90 -3.54 -12.40 -0.06
CA LEU A 90 -2.93 -11.37 0.79
C LEU A 90 -3.19 -11.61 2.29
N VAL A 91 -4.31 -12.21 2.65
CA VAL A 91 -4.67 -12.51 4.06
C VAL A 91 -4.36 -13.93 4.48
N ASP A 92 -3.35 -14.56 3.90
CA ASP A 92 -2.78 -15.84 4.37
C ASP A 92 -3.58 -17.08 3.97
N GLY A 93 -4.31 -17.05 2.85
CA GLY A 93 -5.13 -18.18 2.40
C GLY A 93 -6.32 -18.47 3.33
N ARG A 94 -6.58 -17.64 4.30
CA ARG A 94 -7.82 -17.66 5.09
C ARG A 94 -8.98 -17.36 4.14
N GLN A 95 -10.17 -17.83 4.49
CA GLN A 95 -11.37 -17.54 3.66
C GLN A 95 -11.46 -16.04 3.38
N ALA A 96 -11.93 -15.71 2.16
CA ALA A 96 -12.22 -14.32 1.83
C ALA A 96 -13.08 -13.70 2.95
N PRO A 97 -12.76 -12.47 3.40
CA PRO A 97 -13.55 -11.82 4.42
C PRO A 97 -15.01 -11.79 3.98
N ARG A 98 -15.91 -12.21 4.83
CA ARG A 98 -17.34 -12.11 4.60
C ARG A 98 -17.74 -10.65 4.79
N LEU A 99 -17.67 -9.91 3.70
CA LEU A 99 -18.14 -8.53 3.68
C LEU A 99 -19.68 -8.54 3.74
N ASP A 100 -20.24 -7.96 4.79
CA ASP A 100 -21.69 -7.83 4.91
C ASP A 100 -22.17 -6.65 4.05
N PRO A 101 -23.00 -6.87 3.02
CA PRO A 101 -23.52 -5.79 2.19
C PRO A 101 -24.39 -4.79 2.96
N SER A 102 -24.83 -5.12 4.17
CA SER A 102 -25.60 -4.21 5.04
C SER A 102 -24.75 -3.32 5.94
N ASP A 103 -23.43 -3.60 6.07
CA ASP A 103 -22.48 -2.82 6.88
C ASP A 103 -21.29 -2.35 6.04
N VAL A 104 -21.58 -1.57 5.01
CA VAL A 104 -20.58 -1.18 4.00
C VAL A 104 -19.90 0.17 4.27
N VAL A 105 -20.33 0.95 5.26
CA VAL A 105 -19.77 2.30 5.52
C VAL A 105 -19.27 2.44 6.95
N HIS A 106 -17.97 2.60 7.12
CA HIS A 106 -17.37 2.92 8.41
C HIS A 106 -16.82 4.36 8.42
N ARG A 107 -17.12 5.09 9.48
CA ARG A 107 -16.65 6.46 9.68
C ARG A 107 -15.42 6.46 10.58
N ARG A 108 -14.37 7.23 10.18
CA ARG A 108 -13.14 7.40 10.96
C ARG A 108 -12.44 6.07 11.28
N THR A 109 -12.32 5.23 10.29
CA THR A 109 -11.68 3.92 10.43
C THR A 109 -10.16 4.03 10.27
N ALA A 110 -9.43 3.09 10.87
CA ALA A 110 -7.99 2.95 10.69
C ALA A 110 -7.62 2.54 9.25
N ALA A 111 -8.53 1.88 8.52
CA ALA A 111 -8.32 1.44 7.13
C ALA A 111 -8.11 2.60 6.14
N GLY A 112 -8.60 3.82 6.44
CA GLY A 112 -8.45 4.96 5.55
C GLY A 112 -7.00 5.38 5.30
N SER A 113 -6.13 5.32 6.30
CA SER A 113 -4.72 5.71 6.18
C SER A 113 -3.90 4.79 5.28
N PRO A 114 -3.96 3.46 5.39
CA PRO A 114 -3.33 2.53 4.46
C PRO A 114 -3.78 2.72 3.02
N LEU A 115 -5.08 2.92 2.76
CA LEU A 115 -5.62 3.17 1.42
C LEU A 115 -5.04 4.44 0.79
N VAL A 116 -4.94 5.53 1.54
CA VAL A 116 -4.30 6.77 1.07
C VAL A 116 -2.83 6.53 0.77
N TRP A 117 -2.13 5.78 1.61
CA TRP A 117 -0.73 5.45 1.38
C TRP A 117 -0.55 4.60 0.12
N PHE A 118 -1.39 3.57 -0.08
CA PHE A 118 -1.36 2.76 -1.30
C PHE A 118 -1.50 3.61 -2.58
N HIS A 119 -2.47 4.53 -2.61
CA HIS A 119 -2.66 5.41 -3.76
C HIS A 119 -1.45 6.32 -4.01
N ARG A 120 -0.79 6.80 -2.96
CA ARG A 120 0.45 7.57 -3.09
C ARG A 120 1.60 6.73 -3.63
N ALA A 121 1.71 5.48 -3.19
CA ALA A 121 2.71 4.54 -3.69
C ALA A 121 2.49 4.20 -5.17
N MET A 122 1.21 4.04 -5.58
CA MET A 122 0.84 3.80 -6.99
C MET A 122 1.11 5.01 -7.90
N ALA A 123 0.91 6.22 -7.41
CA ALA A 123 1.10 7.46 -8.18
C ALA A 123 2.56 7.95 -8.19
N GLY A 124 3.41 7.45 -7.30
CA GLY A 124 4.77 7.91 -7.08
C GLY A 124 5.84 6.91 -7.50
N ALA A 125 7.09 7.29 -7.23
CA ALA A 125 8.30 6.48 -7.48
C ALA A 125 8.55 5.42 -6.39
N ALA A 126 7.49 4.74 -5.91
CA ALA A 126 7.62 3.68 -4.92
C ALA A 126 8.22 2.40 -5.54
N THR A 127 8.94 1.62 -4.72
CA THR A 127 9.44 0.31 -5.12
C THR A 127 8.30 -0.71 -5.21
N SER A 128 8.51 -1.85 -5.89
CA SER A 128 7.53 -2.94 -5.94
C SER A 128 7.19 -3.42 -4.54
N LEU A 129 8.20 -3.65 -3.71
CA LEU A 129 8.03 -4.09 -2.33
C LEU A 129 7.22 -3.08 -1.48
N GLU A 130 7.41 -1.78 -1.69
CA GLU A 130 6.63 -0.74 -1.01
C GLU A 130 5.16 -0.75 -1.44
N ARG A 131 4.88 -0.89 -2.74
CA ARG A 131 3.50 -0.99 -3.27
C ARG A 131 2.77 -2.23 -2.76
N GLU A 132 3.45 -3.39 -2.77
CA GLU A 132 2.88 -4.64 -2.26
C GLU A 132 2.63 -4.57 -0.75
N HIS A 133 3.54 -3.98 0.01
CA HIS A 133 3.33 -3.78 1.44
C HIS A 133 2.16 -2.82 1.74
N ALA A 134 2.03 -1.73 0.97
CA ALA A 134 0.91 -0.80 1.10
C ALA A 134 -0.43 -1.45 0.72
N LEU A 135 -0.45 -2.29 -0.34
CA LEU A 135 -1.62 -3.09 -0.71
C LEU A 135 -2.01 -4.06 0.41
N LEU A 136 -1.05 -4.86 0.87
CA LEU A 136 -1.25 -5.82 1.96
C LEU A 136 -1.84 -5.15 3.20
N THR A 137 -1.28 -4.03 3.62
CA THR A 137 -1.73 -3.29 4.79
C THR A 137 -3.16 -2.77 4.61
N SER A 138 -3.50 -2.29 3.39
CA SER A 138 -4.85 -1.81 3.07
C SER A 138 -5.88 -2.94 3.12
N VAL A 139 -5.57 -4.07 2.49
CA VAL A 139 -6.46 -5.24 2.47
C VAL A 139 -6.63 -5.84 3.86
N ALA A 140 -5.54 -5.97 4.63
CA ALA A 140 -5.57 -6.49 5.99
C ALA A 140 -6.44 -5.61 6.93
N ALA A 141 -6.31 -4.29 6.83
CA ALA A 141 -7.12 -3.37 7.62
C ALA A 141 -8.62 -3.51 7.30
N VAL A 142 -8.97 -3.59 6.01
CA VAL A 142 -10.35 -3.80 5.57
C VAL A 142 -10.87 -5.17 5.99
N ALA A 143 -10.09 -6.22 5.81
CA ALA A 143 -10.48 -7.58 6.22
C ALA A 143 -10.77 -7.68 7.73
N THR A 144 -10.02 -6.94 8.54
CA THR A 144 -10.23 -6.86 9.98
C THR A 144 -11.49 -6.05 10.34
N GLU A 145 -11.65 -4.87 9.75
CA GLU A 145 -12.71 -3.92 10.15
C GLU A 145 -14.07 -4.26 9.56
N PHE A 146 -14.13 -4.74 8.32
CA PHE A 146 -15.37 -5.03 7.58
C PHE A 146 -15.65 -6.52 7.45
N GLY A 147 -14.62 -7.36 7.46
CA GLY A 147 -14.75 -8.80 7.27
C GLY A 147 -14.71 -9.62 8.54
N GLY A 148 -14.53 -8.99 9.71
CA GLY A 148 -14.47 -9.67 11.01
C GLY A 148 -13.30 -10.66 11.14
N LEU A 149 -12.28 -10.59 10.25
CA LEU A 149 -11.09 -11.43 10.36
C LEU A 149 -10.22 -10.94 11.52
N ASP A 150 -9.95 -11.79 12.48
CA ASP A 150 -8.96 -11.50 13.52
C ASP A 150 -7.55 -11.78 12.98
N LEU A 151 -6.91 -10.71 12.56
CA LEU A 151 -5.52 -10.71 12.09
C LEU A 151 -4.54 -10.23 13.16
N ARG A 152 -4.99 -10.11 14.42
CA ARG A 152 -4.22 -9.52 15.53
C ARG A 152 -3.34 -10.50 16.27
N ASP A 153 -3.46 -11.81 16.00
CA ASP A 153 -2.59 -12.80 16.60
C ASP A 153 -1.13 -12.43 16.37
N ASP A 154 -0.38 -12.22 17.44
CA ASP A 154 1.05 -11.96 17.35
C ASP A 154 1.75 -13.17 16.72
N PRO A 155 2.46 -12.96 15.60
CA PRO A 155 3.16 -14.06 14.95
C PRO A 155 4.24 -14.60 15.90
N PRO A 156 4.41 -15.93 16.01
CA PRO A 156 5.52 -16.50 16.74
C PRO A 156 6.84 -15.93 16.21
N LEU A 157 7.82 -15.74 17.12
CA LEU A 157 9.13 -15.23 16.75
C LEU A 157 9.85 -16.21 15.79
N GLU A 158 9.84 -15.90 14.53
CA GLU A 158 10.42 -16.74 13.48
C GLU A 158 11.81 -16.21 13.08
N HIS A 159 12.73 -16.20 14.04
CA HIS A 159 14.08 -15.65 13.86
C HIS A 159 14.81 -16.17 12.60
N ARG A 160 14.65 -17.47 12.27
CA ARG A 160 15.30 -18.05 11.08
C ARG A 160 14.68 -17.53 9.78
N ALA A 161 13.37 -17.38 9.73
CA ALA A 161 12.64 -16.85 8.58
C ALA A 161 13.01 -15.39 8.31
N VAL A 162 12.97 -14.56 9.35
CA VAL A 162 13.36 -13.15 9.27
C VAL A 162 14.83 -12.99 8.90
N ARG A 163 15.70 -13.86 9.41
CA ARG A 163 17.13 -13.85 9.02
C ARG A 163 17.29 -14.15 7.53
N ARG A 164 16.65 -15.23 7.00
CA ARG A 164 16.68 -15.53 5.55
C ARG A 164 16.21 -14.34 4.71
N ALA A 165 15.10 -13.70 5.11
CA ALA A 165 14.60 -12.51 4.42
C ALA A 165 15.60 -11.34 4.46
N ARG A 166 16.25 -11.10 5.59
CA ARG A 166 17.29 -10.06 5.71
C ARG A 166 18.50 -10.37 4.84
N ASP A 167 19.01 -11.61 4.89
CA ASP A 167 20.15 -12.04 4.10
C ASP A 167 19.87 -11.89 2.59
N PHE A 168 18.65 -12.25 2.16
CA PHE A 168 18.20 -12.03 0.79
C PHE A 168 18.15 -10.55 0.42
N LEU A 169 17.59 -9.68 1.27
CA LEU A 169 17.58 -8.24 1.04
C LEU A 169 18.98 -7.62 0.99
N HIS A 170 19.94 -8.14 1.76
CA HIS A 170 21.33 -7.73 1.66
C HIS A 170 21.97 -8.09 0.32
N ALA A 171 21.73 -9.32 -0.16
CA ALA A 171 22.25 -9.79 -1.45
C ALA A 171 21.62 -9.07 -2.65
N HIS A 172 20.32 -8.71 -2.53
CA HIS A 172 19.49 -8.12 -3.60
C HIS A 172 19.04 -6.68 -3.27
N ALA A 173 19.86 -5.92 -2.55
CA ALA A 173 19.46 -4.60 -2.07
C ALA A 173 19.06 -3.65 -3.20
N THR A 174 19.76 -3.71 -4.35
CA THR A 174 19.54 -2.85 -5.52
C THR A 174 18.50 -3.37 -6.49
N ASP A 175 18.12 -4.63 -6.36
CA ASP A 175 17.21 -5.30 -7.29
C ASP A 175 15.72 -4.98 -6.98
N PRO A 176 14.84 -5.13 -7.96
CA PRO A 176 13.41 -4.97 -7.75
C PRO A 176 12.81 -6.20 -7.06
N VAL A 177 13.02 -6.32 -5.73
CA VAL A 177 12.48 -7.40 -4.90
C VAL A 177 10.99 -7.20 -4.67
N THR A 178 10.21 -8.28 -4.80
CA THR A 178 8.78 -8.33 -4.45
C THR A 178 8.57 -8.91 -3.04
N LEU A 179 7.42 -8.61 -2.44
CA LEU A 179 7.07 -9.18 -1.13
C LEU A 179 6.83 -10.70 -1.23
N ARG A 180 6.33 -11.17 -2.38
CA ARG A 180 6.16 -12.60 -2.67
C ARG A 180 7.50 -13.33 -2.66
N GLU A 181 8.48 -12.89 -3.46
CA GLU A 181 9.81 -13.51 -3.49
C GLU A 181 10.44 -13.56 -2.10
N LEU A 182 10.29 -12.48 -1.34
CA LEU A 182 10.81 -12.41 0.01
C LEU A 182 10.10 -13.39 0.96
N ALA A 183 8.79 -13.56 0.80
CA ALA A 183 7.98 -14.51 1.57
C ALA A 183 8.35 -15.95 1.24
N ASP A 184 8.54 -16.27 -0.03
CA ASP A 184 8.96 -17.60 -0.49
C ASP A 184 10.34 -17.97 0.08
N VAL A 185 11.31 -17.06 0.04
CA VAL A 185 12.63 -17.24 0.66
C VAL A 185 12.54 -17.43 2.17
N ALA A 186 11.66 -16.70 2.83
CA ALA A 186 11.42 -16.83 4.25
C ALA A 186 10.70 -18.14 4.64
N GLY A 187 9.96 -18.74 3.69
CA GLY A 187 9.06 -19.89 3.94
C GLY A 187 7.82 -19.46 4.75
N LEU A 188 7.34 -18.25 4.48
CA LEU A 188 6.17 -17.66 5.13
C LEU A 188 5.21 -17.14 4.08
N SER A 189 3.94 -16.91 4.48
CA SER A 189 3.06 -16.10 3.66
C SER A 189 3.47 -14.61 3.68
N MET A 190 3.03 -13.84 2.71
CA MET A 190 3.32 -12.40 2.61
C MET A 190 2.88 -11.64 3.85
N TYR A 191 1.66 -11.93 4.34
CA TYR A 191 1.12 -11.30 5.53
C TYR A 191 1.96 -11.63 6.78
N ARG A 192 2.26 -12.90 6.98
CA ARG A 192 3.04 -13.38 8.11
C ARG A 192 4.46 -12.84 8.10
N LEU A 193 5.12 -12.83 6.93
CA LEU A 193 6.43 -12.22 6.78
C LEU A 193 6.41 -10.73 7.15
N ALA A 194 5.48 -9.95 6.60
CA ALA A 194 5.43 -8.51 6.83
C ALA A 194 5.27 -8.19 8.33
N ARG A 195 4.38 -8.91 9.03
CA ARG A 195 4.18 -8.75 10.48
C ARG A 195 5.38 -9.18 11.30
N THR A 196 5.89 -10.41 11.08
CA THR A 196 7.01 -10.96 11.83
C THR A 196 8.29 -10.16 11.61
N PHE A 197 8.55 -9.75 10.37
CA PHE A 197 9.69 -8.91 10.04
C PHE A 197 9.60 -7.55 10.74
N GLY A 198 8.45 -6.87 10.66
CA GLY A 198 8.21 -5.59 11.35
C GLY A 198 8.36 -5.69 12.87
N ALA A 199 7.82 -6.75 13.48
CA ALA A 199 7.91 -6.98 14.92
C ALA A 199 9.37 -7.24 15.40
N GLN A 200 10.18 -7.98 14.60
CA GLN A 200 11.54 -8.32 15.01
C GLN A 200 12.59 -7.28 14.60
N VAL A 201 12.40 -6.60 13.46
CA VAL A 201 13.38 -5.65 12.90
C VAL A 201 13.03 -4.21 13.26
N GLY A 202 11.79 -3.95 13.67
CA GLY A 202 11.29 -2.61 14.02
C GLY A 202 10.83 -1.79 12.82
N ILE A 203 11.09 -2.23 11.59
CA ILE A 203 10.67 -1.58 10.34
C ILE A 203 10.23 -2.64 9.32
N PRO A 204 9.30 -2.31 8.42
CA PRO A 204 8.84 -3.26 7.41
C PRO A 204 9.92 -3.56 6.35
N PRO A 205 9.82 -4.70 5.62
CA PRO A 205 10.81 -5.15 4.65
C PRO A 205 11.21 -4.09 3.61
N HIS A 206 10.23 -3.37 3.05
CA HIS A 206 10.51 -2.32 2.06
C HIS A 206 11.37 -1.17 2.64
N ALA A 207 11.07 -0.74 3.87
CA ALA A 207 11.84 0.31 4.53
C ALA A 207 13.27 -0.15 4.83
N TYR A 208 13.43 -1.44 5.16
CA TYR A 208 14.72 -2.07 5.34
C TYR A 208 15.54 -2.10 4.04
N GLN A 209 14.93 -2.49 2.92
CA GLN A 209 15.60 -2.46 1.61
C GLN A 209 16.03 -1.03 1.23
N VAL A 210 15.14 -0.05 1.41
CA VAL A 210 15.49 1.36 1.13
C VAL A 210 16.63 1.84 2.02
N GLN A 211 16.69 1.40 3.28
CA GLN A 211 17.81 1.72 4.17
C GLN A 211 19.14 1.16 3.63
N LEU A 212 19.16 -0.08 3.15
CA LEU A 212 20.35 -0.67 2.52
C LEU A 212 20.81 0.11 1.28
N ARG A 213 19.84 0.52 0.43
CA ARG A 213 20.12 1.37 -0.74
C ARG A 213 20.71 2.72 -0.36
N VAL A 214 20.19 3.36 0.69
CA VAL A 214 20.71 4.64 1.18
C VAL A 214 22.13 4.50 1.76
N LEU A 215 22.40 3.42 2.51
CA LEU A 215 23.75 3.14 3.00
C LEU A 215 24.76 2.89 1.87
N ARG A 216 24.34 2.21 0.80
CA ARG A 216 25.15 2.03 -0.41
C ARG A 216 25.35 3.36 -1.14
N ALA A 217 24.28 4.16 -1.28
CA ALA A 217 24.35 5.48 -1.91
C ALA A 217 25.34 6.41 -1.18
N LYS A 218 25.32 6.40 0.16
CA LYS A 218 26.27 7.17 0.96
C LYS A 218 27.72 6.83 0.59
N ARG A 219 28.06 5.54 0.53
CA ARG A 219 29.43 5.09 0.15
C ARG A 219 29.82 5.49 -1.26
N LEU A 220 28.90 5.43 -2.24
CA LEU A 220 29.18 5.82 -3.61
C LEU A 220 29.39 7.33 -3.76
N LEU A 221 28.62 8.12 -3.01
CA LEU A 221 28.77 9.58 -2.97
C LEU A 221 30.10 10.00 -2.31
N GLU A 222 30.50 9.32 -1.23
CA GLU A 222 31.81 9.49 -0.57
C GLU A 222 32.97 9.15 -1.52
N ALA A 223 32.75 8.17 -2.41
CA ALA A 223 33.69 7.81 -3.47
C ALA A 223 33.68 8.75 -4.70
N GLY A 224 32.93 9.87 -4.64
CA GLY A 224 32.89 10.90 -5.69
C GLY A 224 31.97 10.58 -6.87
N ARG A 225 31.08 9.58 -6.77
CA ARG A 225 30.09 9.31 -7.82
C ARG A 225 29.04 10.44 -7.87
N SER A 226 28.57 10.73 -9.06
CA SER A 226 27.48 11.69 -9.24
C SER A 226 26.17 11.22 -8.61
N ILE A 227 25.29 12.13 -8.22
CA ILE A 227 24.00 11.78 -7.57
C ILE A 227 23.11 10.98 -8.52
N GLY A 228 23.10 11.31 -9.82
CA GLY A 228 22.32 10.60 -10.84
C GLY A 228 22.79 9.14 -11.02
N GLU A 229 24.10 8.93 -11.23
CA GLU A 229 24.69 7.58 -11.34
C GLU A 229 24.46 6.77 -10.06
N THR A 230 24.59 7.42 -8.89
CA THR A 230 24.36 6.79 -7.59
C THR A 230 22.90 6.33 -7.45
N ALA A 231 21.94 7.13 -7.91
CA ALA A 231 20.53 6.75 -7.86
C ALA A 231 20.28 5.44 -8.63
N VAL A 232 20.72 5.38 -9.87
CA VAL A 232 20.57 4.18 -10.73
C VAL A 232 21.30 2.98 -10.11
N SER A 233 22.57 3.14 -9.71
CA SER A 233 23.41 2.07 -9.18
C SER A 233 22.89 1.51 -7.83
N CYS A 234 22.05 2.27 -7.13
CA CYS A 234 21.42 1.85 -5.88
C CYS A 234 19.98 1.37 -6.04
N GLY A 235 19.46 1.27 -7.27
CA GLY A 235 18.11 0.78 -7.54
C GLY A 235 16.99 1.78 -7.18
N PHE A 236 17.29 3.08 -7.15
CA PHE A 236 16.27 4.12 -7.08
C PHE A 236 15.71 4.41 -8.48
N PHE A 237 14.45 4.82 -8.52
CA PHE A 237 13.78 5.13 -9.78
C PHE A 237 14.48 6.29 -10.52
N ASP A 238 14.81 7.35 -9.77
CA ASP A 238 15.50 8.54 -10.28
C ASP A 238 16.27 9.26 -9.16
N GLN A 239 16.94 10.36 -9.51
CA GLN A 239 17.67 11.21 -8.58
C GLN A 239 16.75 11.87 -7.54
N ALA A 240 15.52 12.23 -7.89
CA ALA A 240 14.57 12.85 -6.97
C ALA A 240 14.12 11.85 -5.90
N HIS A 241 13.87 10.60 -6.30
CA HIS A 241 13.57 9.51 -5.39
C HIS A 241 14.73 9.26 -4.41
N LEU A 242 15.96 9.15 -4.91
CA LEU A 242 17.14 9.05 -4.03
C LEU A 242 17.20 10.23 -3.06
N THR A 243 17.08 11.46 -3.56
CA THR A 243 17.18 12.67 -2.74
C THR A 243 16.18 12.67 -1.59
N ASN A 244 14.92 12.32 -1.86
CA ASN A 244 13.87 12.26 -0.87
C ASN A 244 14.14 11.17 0.19
N GLN A 245 14.54 9.97 -0.24
CA GLN A 245 14.81 8.85 0.65
C GLN A 245 16.09 9.08 1.48
N PHE A 246 17.11 9.68 0.89
CA PHE A 246 18.36 10.03 1.54
C PHE A 246 18.14 11.09 2.62
N LYS A 247 17.47 12.21 2.29
CA LYS A 247 17.17 13.28 3.26
C LYS A 247 16.36 12.75 4.45
N ARG A 248 15.38 11.90 4.23
CA ARG A 248 14.55 11.33 5.29
C ARG A 248 15.33 10.45 6.28
N ARG A 249 16.47 9.86 5.87
CA ARG A 249 17.25 8.91 6.68
C ARG A 249 18.59 9.45 7.17
N VAL A 250 19.19 10.36 6.39
CA VAL A 250 20.50 10.96 6.71
C VAL A 250 20.36 12.35 7.30
N GLY A 251 19.20 13.01 7.09
CA GLY A 251 18.90 14.35 7.59
C GLY A 251 19.25 15.47 6.62
N VAL A 252 20.14 15.24 5.66
CA VAL A 252 20.58 16.21 4.64
C VAL A 252 20.38 15.66 3.23
N THR A 253 20.36 16.53 2.22
CA THR A 253 20.29 16.07 0.82
C THR A 253 21.61 15.41 0.39
N PRO A 254 21.62 14.55 -0.64
CA PRO A 254 22.86 14.02 -1.22
C PRO A 254 23.84 15.11 -1.65
N GLY A 255 23.33 16.23 -2.21
CA GLY A 255 24.15 17.36 -2.61
C GLY A 255 24.82 18.07 -1.43
N ASP A 256 24.09 18.26 -0.33
CA ASP A 256 24.64 18.86 0.89
C ASP A 256 25.65 17.92 1.55
N PHE A 257 25.32 16.62 1.55
CA PHE A 257 26.20 15.58 2.08
C PHE A 257 27.57 15.58 1.38
N VAL A 258 27.60 15.62 0.04
CA VAL A 258 28.84 15.67 -0.75
C VAL A 258 29.62 16.98 -0.53
N ARG A 259 28.92 18.10 -0.35
CA ARG A 259 29.56 19.39 -0.05
C ARG A 259 30.06 19.53 1.40
N GLY A 260 29.74 18.58 2.25
CA GLY A 260 30.06 18.68 3.70
C GLY A 260 29.29 19.76 4.45
N VAL A 261 28.15 20.22 3.90
CA VAL A 261 27.33 21.26 4.52
C VAL A 261 26.38 20.60 5.52
N VAL A 262 26.60 20.86 6.79
CA VAL A 262 25.64 20.50 7.88
C VAL A 262 24.83 21.77 8.18
N HIS A 263 23.52 21.69 8.06
CA HIS A 263 22.58 22.76 8.42
C HIS A 263 22.05 22.57 9.84
#